data_3313acb1d4a90e2b1169df6361a1ae98
#
_entry.id   3313acb1d4a90e2b1169df6361a1ae98
#
_cell.length_a   1.000
_cell.length_b   1.000
_cell.length_c   1.000
_cell.angle_alpha   90.00
_cell.angle_beta   90.00
_cell.angle_gamma   90.00
#
_symmetry.space_group_name_H-M   'P 1'
#
loop_
_entity.id
_entity.type
_entity.pdbx_description
1 polymer ?
#
loop_
_entity_poly.entity_id
_entity_poly.type
_entity_poly.pdbx_seq_one_letter_code
_entity_poly.pdbx_strand_id
1 'polypeptide(L)'
;PVRLAQSAAQNYGITVIPGAEITREPVSIGHFNALFTTDNNLIYDRDPLQALRNAKAQGAIIMHNHPGWRRTSVESPETEQKAYDEGLIGGVETMNGSEFYPKIIDRARERGLFVAANTDIHDSATETYRAQGQLRNMTLILAADNSIEAVREALENRRTLAWSFGTLAGEEQMLKDFFKACVSVREIVSDGKYTTYAVTNNSSLEFMLQGSGTPFRFRPFTSFTAKVRKGESLKWTLLNCWCGENSHPVVEM
;
A
#
# COMPACT_ATOMS: atom_id res chain seq x y z
N PRO A 1 -19.08 -18.49 -4.49
CA PRO A 1 -18.29 -18.08 -3.31
C PRO A 1 -18.55 -16.63 -2.91
N VAL A 2 -18.53 -15.65 -3.87
CA VAL A 2 -18.67 -14.20 -3.55
C VAL A 2 -19.95 -13.88 -2.77
N ARG A 3 -21.12 -14.37 -3.20
CA ARG A 3 -22.41 -14.12 -2.50
C ARG A 3 -22.41 -14.63 -1.05
N LEU A 4 -21.76 -15.77 -0.78
CA LEU A 4 -21.63 -16.31 0.57
C LEU A 4 -20.72 -15.42 1.42
N ALA A 5 -19.59 -14.98 0.86
CA ALA A 5 -18.68 -14.05 1.52
C ALA A 5 -19.35 -12.72 1.83
N GLN A 6 -20.12 -12.14 0.88
CA GLN A 6 -20.87 -10.91 1.08
C GLN A 6 -21.93 -11.06 2.20
N SER A 7 -22.65 -12.18 2.22
CA SER A 7 -23.65 -12.45 3.27
C SER A 7 -23.00 -12.59 4.66
N ALA A 8 -21.87 -13.30 4.74
CA ALA A 8 -21.14 -13.46 6.02
C ALA A 8 -20.55 -12.13 6.50
N ALA A 9 -19.97 -11.35 5.60
CA ALA A 9 -19.29 -10.09 5.90
C ALA A 9 -20.21 -9.01 6.50
N GLN A 10 -21.50 -9.02 6.17
CA GLN A 10 -22.48 -8.08 6.72
C GLN A 10 -22.53 -8.07 8.26
N ASN A 11 -22.30 -9.23 8.88
CA ASN A 11 -22.29 -9.36 10.34
C ASN A 11 -21.05 -8.73 11.00
N TYR A 12 -20.04 -8.38 10.22
CA TYR A 12 -18.74 -7.88 10.70
C TYR A 12 -18.40 -6.47 10.21
N GLY A 13 -19.31 -5.82 9.50
CA GLY A 13 -19.03 -4.50 8.89
C GLY A 13 -17.92 -4.54 7.84
N ILE A 14 -17.75 -5.68 7.15
CA ILE A 14 -16.72 -5.88 6.13
C ILE A 14 -17.35 -5.72 4.74
N THR A 15 -16.74 -4.92 3.89
CA THR A 15 -17.12 -4.80 2.49
C THR A 15 -16.40 -5.85 1.65
N VAL A 16 -17.15 -6.67 0.93
CA VAL A 16 -16.62 -7.69 0.01
C VAL A 16 -16.77 -7.22 -1.43
N ILE A 17 -15.65 -7.00 -2.08
CA ILE A 17 -15.57 -6.57 -3.48
C ILE A 17 -15.45 -7.82 -4.37
N PRO A 18 -16.35 -8.00 -5.37
CA PRO A 18 -16.21 -9.08 -6.34
C PRO A 18 -14.93 -8.93 -7.16
N GLY A 19 -14.30 -10.06 -7.44
CA GLY A 19 -13.08 -10.07 -8.24
C GLY A 19 -12.72 -11.47 -8.72
N ALA A 20 -11.67 -11.52 -9.55
CA ALA A 20 -11.07 -12.76 -10.00
C ALA A 20 -9.56 -12.58 -10.16
N GLU A 21 -8.80 -13.61 -9.85
CA GLU A 21 -7.40 -13.67 -10.25
C GLU A 21 -7.29 -14.25 -11.65
N ILE A 22 -6.59 -13.54 -12.53
CA ILE A 22 -6.20 -13.98 -13.87
C ILE A 22 -4.79 -14.55 -13.76
N THR A 23 -4.71 -15.87 -13.65
CA THR A 23 -3.47 -16.61 -13.48
C THR A 23 -3.10 -17.34 -14.77
N ARG A 24 -1.85 -17.24 -15.21
CA ARG A 24 -1.33 -17.90 -16.41
C ARG A 24 -0.01 -18.61 -16.12
N GLU A 25 -0.04 -19.93 -16.19
CA GLU A 25 1.10 -20.82 -16.06
C GLU A 25 1.34 -21.61 -17.36
N PRO A 26 2.58 -21.82 -17.81
CA PRO A 26 3.80 -21.16 -17.35
C PRO A 26 3.84 -19.69 -17.80
N VAL A 27 4.35 -18.86 -16.97
CA VAL A 27 4.24 -17.40 -16.91
C VAL A 27 4.57 -16.70 -18.24
N SER A 28 3.56 -16.40 -19.05
CA SER A 28 3.72 -15.47 -20.18
C SER A 28 3.37 -14.03 -19.83
N ILE A 29 2.56 -13.80 -18.78
CA ILE A 29 2.07 -12.47 -18.40
C ILE A 29 2.04 -12.23 -16.89
N GLY A 30 2.29 -13.25 -16.03
CA GLY A 30 2.15 -13.11 -14.56
C GLY A 30 0.72 -13.27 -14.07
N HIS A 31 0.47 -12.80 -12.85
CA HIS A 31 -0.82 -12.90 -12.16
C HIS A 31 -1.43 -11.52 -11.95
N PHE A 32 -2.74 -11.42 -12.13
CA PHE A 32 -3.47 -10.15 -12.00
C PHE A 32 -4.78 -10.34 -11.26
N ASN A 33 -5.07 -9.47 -10.32
CA ASN A 33 -6.39 -9.37 -9.72
C ASN A 33 -7.25 -8.38 -10.49
N ALA A 34 -8.39 -8.84 -11.01
CA ALA A 34 -9.44 -7.98 -11.54
C ALA A 34 -10.46 -7.73 -10.43
N LEU A 35 -10.52 -6.51 -9.91
CA LEU A 35 -11.41 -6.07 -8.85
C LEU A 35 -12.69 -5.45 -9.44
N PHE A 36 -13.82 -5.57 -8.74
CA PHE A 36 -15.14 -5.02 -9.14
C PHE A 36 -15.69 -5.66 -10.42
N THR A 37 -15.44 -6.94 -10.63
CA THR A 37 -15.99 -7.68 -11.77
C THR A 37 -17.49 -7.94 -11.58
N THR A 38 -18.22 -8.02 -12.68
CA THR A 38 -19.65 -8.33 -12.70
C THR A 38 -19.95 -9.77 -13.08
N ASP A 39 -19.21 -10.33 -14.03
CA ASP A 39 -19.29 -11.74 -14.44
C ASP A 39 -17.89 -12.29 -14.77
N ASN A 40 -17.38 -13.14 -13.88
CA ASN A 40 -16.05 -13.73 -14.03
C ASN A 40 -15.97 -14.75 -15.19
N ASN A 41 -17.11 -15.33 -15.65
CA ASN A 41 -17.09 -16.26 -16.77
C ASN A 41 -16.77 -15.57 -18.10
N LEU A 42 -17.04 -14.27 -18.20
CA LEU A 42 -16.77 -13.47 -19.39
C LEU A 42 -15.31 -12.97 -19.45
N ILE A 43 -14.52 -13.18 -18.41
CA ILE A 43 -13.11 -12.76 -18.38
C ILE A 43 -12.23 -13.74 -19.14
N TYR A 44 -12.52 -15.04 -19.03
CA TYR A 44 -11.66 -16.08 -19.57
C TYR A 44 -11.42 -15.92 -21.08
N ASP A 45 -10.15 -15.93 -21.47
CA ASP A 45 -9.68 -16.04 -22.84
C ASP A 45 -8.37 -16.84 -22.88
N ARG A 46 -8.06 -17.47 -24.02
CA ARG A 46 -6.77 -18.16 -24.23
C ARG A 46 -5.63 -17.17 -24.35
N ASP A 47 -5.88 -16.02 -24.96
CA ASP A 47 -4.95 -14.89 -24.97
C ASP A 47 -5.02 -14.16 -23.62
N PRO A 48 -3.94 -14.11 -22.83
CA PRO A 48 -3.93 -13.46 -21.54
C PRO A 48 -4.18 -11.95 -21.62
N LEU A 49 -3.74 -11.26 -22.67
CA LEU A 49 -4.06 -9.84 -22.88
C LEU A 49 -5.56 -9.64 -23.13
N GLN A 50 -6.19 -10.53 -23.89
CA GLN A 50 -7.62 -10.47 -24.13
C GLN A 50 -8.40 -10.69 -22.82
N ALA A 51 -7.95 -11.60 -21.95
CA ALA A 51 -8.56 -11.79 -20.64
C ALA A 51 -8.53 -10.49 -19.80
N LEU A 52 -7.40 -9.75 -19.80
CA LEU A 52 -7.31 -8.45 -19.14
C LEU A 52 -8.26 -7.42 -19.78
N ARG A 53 -8.34 -7.36 -21.12
CA ARG A 53 -9.28 -6.47 -21.83
C ARG A 53 -10.73 -6.79 -21.49
N ASN A 54 -11.09 -8.09 -21.42
CA ASN A 54 -12.44 -8.53 -21.03
C ASN A 54 -12.79 -8.10 -19.60
N ALA A 55 -11.85 -8.20 -18.66
CA ALA A 55 -12.03 -7.70 -17.30
C ALA A 55 -12.20 -6.17 -17.30
N LYS A 56 -11.36 -5.45 -18.03
CA LYS A 56 -11.43 -3.99 -18.15
C LYS A 56 -12.75 -3.52 -18.76
N ALA A 57 -13.28 -4.24 -19.75
CA ALA A 57 -14.57 -3.95 -20.39
C ALA A 57 -15.77 -4.03 -19.41
N GLN A 58 -15.66 -4.76 -18.31
CA GLN A 58 -16.64 -4.80 -17.22
C GLN A 58 -16.49 -3.64 -16.23
N GLY A 59 -15.52 -2.74 -16.44
CA GLY A 59 -15.18 -1.69 -15.50
C GLY A 59 -14.29 -2.16 -14.35
N ALA A 60 -13.64 -3.32 -14.47
CA ALA A 60 -12.74 -3.81 -13.43
C ALA A 60 -11.49 -2.91 -13.30
N ILE A 61 -10.98 -2.80 -12.08
CA ILE A 61 -9.65 -2.27 -11.79
C ILE A 61 -8.72 -3.48 -11.73
N ILE A 62 -7.65 -3.46 -12.55
CA ILE A 62 -6.72 -4.57 -12.63
C ILE A 62 -5.45 -4.22 -11.87
N MET A 63 -5.02 -5.11 -10.98
CA MET A 63 -3.79 -5.00 -10.22
C MET A 63 -2.82 -6.12 -10.61
N HIS A 64 -1.56 -5.79 -10.83
CA HIS A 64 -0.50 -6.76 -11.09
C HIS A 64 0.02 -7.31 -9.74
N ASN A 65 -0.11 -8.61 -9.54
CA ASN A 65 0.26 -9.30 -8.31
C ASN A 65 1.76 -9.65 -8.34
N HIS A 66 2.43 -9.63 -7.18
CA HIS A 66 3.78 -10.13 -6.90
C HIS A 66 4.75 -10.13 -8.12
N PRO A 67 5.10 -8.98 -8.71
CA PRO A 67 5.81 -8.88 -9.99
C PRO A 67 7.22 -9.48 -9.98
N GLY A 68 7.78 -9.75 -8.81
CA GLY A 68 9.08 -10.43 -8.63
C GLY A 68 8.99 -11.94 -8.36
N TRP A 69 7.80 -12.49 -8.19
CA TRP A 69 7.62 -13.88 -7.81
C TRP A 69 8.23 -14.86 -8.83
N ARG A 70 9.06 -15.79 -8.34
CA ARG A 70 9.85 -16.74 -9.16
C ARG A 70 10.70 -16.09 -10.25
N ARG A 71 11.10 -14.83 -10.09
CA ARG A 71 11.92 -14.07 -11.04
C ARG A 71 13.19 -13.56 -10.36
N THR A 72 14.23 -13.35 -11.15
CA THR A 72 15.49 -12.73 -10.70
C THR A 72 15.41 -11.20 -10.72
N SER A 73 14.39 -10.64 -11.36
CA SER A 73 14.16 -9.20 -11.43
C SER A 73 12.66 -8.89 -11.53
N VAL A 74 12.29 -7.67 -11.20
CA VAL A 74 10.91 -7.17 -11.34
C VAL A 74 10.61 -6.57 -12.73
N GLU A 75 11.54 -6.71 -13.69
CA GLU A 75 11.33 -6.22 -15.06
C GLU A 75 10.19 -7.00 -15.73
N SER A 76 9.33 -6.27 -16.43
CA SER A 76 8.17 -6.86 -17.12
C SER A 76 8.57 -7.51 -18.43
N PRO A 77 8.24 -8.79 -18.66
CA PRO A 77 8.30 -9.40 -19.99
C PRO A 77 7.44 -8.62 -21.01
N GLU A 78 7.69 -8.83 -22.30
CA GLU A 78 7.03 -8.09 -23.38
C GLU A 78 5.49 -8.08 -23.28
N THR A 79 4.89 -9.22 -22.93
CA THR A 79 3.42 -9.33 -22.82
C THR A 79 2.87 -8.53 -21.64
N GLU A 80 3.56 -8.54 -20.49
CA GLU A 80 3.20 -7.68 -19.35
C GLU A 80 3.39 -6.21 -19.72
N GLN A 81 4.50 -5.89 -20.41
CA GLN A 81 4.75 -4.51 -20.85
C GLN A 81 3.60 -4.00 -21.73
N LYS A 82 3.09 -4.83 -22.67
CA LYS A 82 1.92 -4.49 -23.47
C LYS A 82 0.68 -4.19 -22.60
N ALA A 83 0.44 -4.98 -21.55
CA ALA A 83 -0.68 -4.72 -20.65
C ALA A 83 -0.58 -3.36 -19.95
N TYR A 84 0.63 -2.95 -19.56
CA TYR A 84 0.89 -1.61 -19.01
C TYR A 84 0.72 -0.52 -20.07
N ASP A 85 1.25 -0.72 -21.28
CA ASP A 85 1.23 0.28 -22.36
C ASP A 85 -0.18 0.52 -22.93
N GLU A 86 -1.03 -0.50 -22.88
CA GLU A 86 -2.46 -0.39 -23.20
C GLU A 86 -3.29 0.25 -22.08
N GLY A 87 -2.68 0.60 -20.92
CA GLY A 87 -3.40 1.18 -19.79
C GLY A 87 -4.40 0.23 -19.12
N LEU A 88 -4.18 -1.07 -19.23
CA LEU A 88 -5.06 -2.07 -18.62
C LEU A 88 -4.86 -2.13 -17.09
N ILE A 89 -3.64 -1.86 -16.63
CA ILE A 89 -3.25 -2.01 -15.22
C ILE A 89 -3.50 -0.70 -14.46
N GLY A 90 -4.21 -0.79 -13.34
CA GLY A 90 -4.51 0.34 -12.45
C GLY A 90 -3.69 0.33 -11.15
N GLY A 91 -3.14 -0.82 -10.77
CA GLY A 91 -2.36 -0.96 -9.53
C GLY A 91 -1.32 -2.07 -9.61
N VAL A 92 -0.41 -2.08 -8.64
CA VAL A 92 0.66 -3.09 -8.57
C VAL A 92 1.04 -3.39 -7.12
N GLU A 93 1.33 -4.65 -6.81
CA GLU A 93 1.87 -5.05 -5.51
C GLU A 93 3.32 -4.63 -5.37
N THR A 94 3.60 -3.85 -4.33
CA THR A 94 4.96 -3.54 -3.88
C THR A 94 5.42 -4.50 -2.78
N MET A 95 4.49 -5.18 -2.13
CA MET A 95 4.74 -6.17 -1.08
C MET A 95 3.76 -7.34 -1.22
N ASN A 96 4.28 -8.57 -1.13
CA ASN A 96 3.48 -9.78 -1.14
C ASN A 96 4.05 -10.82 -0.18
N GLY A 97 3.25 -11.29 0.78
CA GLY A 97 3.78 -12.18 1.83
C GLY A 97 4.99 -11.56 2.54
N SER A 98 6.14 -12.20 2.46
CA SER A 98 7.43 -11.71 2.98
C SER A 98 8.27 -10.95 1.96
N GLU A 99 7.82 -10.84 0.72
CA GLU A 99 8.56 -10.18 -0.35
C GLU A 99 8.28 -8.69 -0.37
N PHE A 100 9.32 -7.89 -0.65
CA PHE A 100 9.25 -6.46 -0.84
C PHE A 100 9.97 -6.06 -2.13
N TYR A 101 9.29 -5.30 -2.99
CA TYR A 101 9.76 -4.87 -4.30
C TYR A 101 9.89 -3.33 -4.38
N PRO A 102 10.89 -2.71 -3.75
CA PRO A 102 10.98 -1.24 -3.66
C PRO A 102 11.07 -0.57 -5.04
N LYS A 103 11.69 -1.21 -6.03
CA LYS A 103 11.75 -0.73 -7.42
C LYS A 103 10.36 -0.59 -8.08
N ILE A 104 9.38 -1.34 -7.60
CA ILE A 104 8.00 -1.25 -8.09
C ILE A 104 7.31 0.05 -7.66
N ILE A 105 7.76 0.69 -6.59
CA ILE A 105 7.24 2.01 -6.17
C ILE A 105 7.53 3.05 -7.25
N ASP A 106 8.72 3.01 -7.85
CA ASP A 106 9.10 3.91 -8.94
C ASP A 106 8.25 3.65 -10.18
N ARG A 107 8.04 2.37 -10.56
CA ARG A 107 7.14 1.99 -11.66
C ARG A 107 5.70 2.50 -11.40
N ALA A 108 5.19 2.32 -10.19
CA ALA A 108 3.85 2.78 -9.83
C ALA A 108 3.71 4.29 -10.02
N ARG A 109 4.71 5.07 -9.57
CA ARG A 109 4.74 6.52 -9.74
C ARG A 109 4.80 6.93 -11.22
N GLU A 110 5.70 6.34 -12.00
CA GLU A 110 5.91 6.65 -13.42
C GLU A 110 4.67 6.36 -14.28
N ARG A 111 3.95 5.29 -13.95
CA ARG A 111 2.78 4.84 -14.70
C ARG A 111 1.44 5.28 -14.09
N GLY A 112 1.46 6.00 -12.99
CA GLY A 112 0.24 6.46 -12.32
C GLY A 112 -0.61 5.34 -11.75
N LEU A 113 0.02 4.33 -11.11
CA LEU A 113 -0.65 3.16 -10.52
C LEU A 113 -0.79 3.33 -9.01
N PHE A 114 -1.83 2.73 -8.41
CA PHE A 114 -1.85 2.57 -6.97
C PHE A 114 -0.89 1.46 -6.52
N VAL A 115 -0.37 1.58 -5.30
CA VAL A 115 0.46 0.54 -4.67
C VAL A 115 -0.37 -0.34 -3.74
N ALA A 116 0.00 -1.61 -3.63
CA ALA A 116 -0.67 -2.56 -2.76
C ALA A 116 0.30 -3.46 -1.98
N ALA A 117 -0.18 -3.97 -0.85
CA ALA A 117 0.44 -5.05 -0.09
C ALA A 117 -0.62 -6.10 0.21
N ASN A 118 -0.41 -7.32 -0.25
CA ASN A 118 -1.33 -8.42 -0.06
C ASN A 118 -0.58 -9.68 0.42
N THR A 119 -1.34 -10.69 0.83
CA THR A 119 -0.76 -11.86 1.50
C THR A 119 -0.49 -13.01 0.55
N ASP A 120 -1.28 -13.14 -0.50
CA ASP A 120 -1.31 -14.33 -1.38
C ASP A 120 -1.45 -15.64 -0.58
N ILE A 121 -2.19 -15.57 0.53
CA ILE A 121 -2.29 -16.68 1.48
C ILE A 121 -3.35 -17.69 1.02
N HIS A 122 -2.98 -18.97 1.09
CA HIS A 122 -3.82 -20.09 0.69
C HIS A 122 -4.40 -20.87 1.89
N ASP A 123 -4.04 -20.43 3.10
CA ASP A 123 -4.47 -21.02 4.37
C ASP A 123 -5.13 -19.97 5.27
N SER A 124 -5.39 -20.33 6.53
CA SER A 124 -5.90 -19.38 7.51
C SER A 124 -4.88 -18.29 7.83
N ALA A 125 -5.23 -17.02 7.54
CA ALA A 125 -4.37 -15.88 7.86
C ALA A 125 -4.00 -15.83 9.35
N THR A 126 -4.92 -16.20 10.24
CA THR A 126 -4.69 -16.20 11.69
C THR A 126 -3.60 -17.18 12.06
N GLU A 127 -3.63 -18.40 11.51
CA GLU A 127 -2.62 -19.42 11.81
C GLU A 127 -1.25 -19.04 11.28
N THR A 128 -1.19 -18.59 10.02
CA THR A 128 0.07 -18.22 9.38
C THR A 128 0.78 -17.06 10.08
N TYR A 129 0.08 -15.96 10.33
CA TYR A 129 0.70 -14.74 10.88
C TYR A 129 0.78 -14.75 12.40
N ARG A 130 -0.20 -15.34 13.11
CA ARG A 130 -0.18 -15.47 14.57
C ARG A 130 0.99 -16.31 15.06
N ALA A 131 1.33 -17.39 14.36
CA ALA A 131 2.49 -18.21 14.69
C ALA A 131 3.81 -17.43 14.66
N GLN A 132 3.87 -16.37 13.86
CA GLN A 132 5.02 -15.46 13.73
C GLN A 132 4.92 -14.23 14.63
N GLY A 133 3.85 -14.06 15.40
CA GLY A 133 3.60 -12.88 16.22
C GLY A 133 3.44 -11.59 15.40
N GLN A 134 2.98 -11.68 14.16
CA GLN A 134 2.93 -10.58 13.22
C GLN A 134 1.51 -10.33 12.68
N LEU A 135 1.26 -9.12 12.22
CA LEU A 135 0.07 -8.79 11.45
C LEU A 135 0.31 -9.09 9.96
N ARG A 136 -0.74 -9.53 9.26
CA ARG A 136 -0.69 -9.75 7.81
C ARG A 136 -0.39 -8.47 7.04
N ASN A 137 0.12 -8.60 5.83
CA ASN A 137 0.23 -7.49 4.88
C ASN A 137 -1.16 -6.88 4.63
N MET A 138 -1.21 -5.57 4.47
CA MET A 138 -2.44 -4.83 4.22
C MET A 138 -2.19 -3.68 3.26
N THR A 139 -3.09 -3.51 2.32
CA THR A 139 -3.22 -2.25 1.59
C THR A 139 -4.07 -1.31 2.42
N LEU A 140 -3.50 -0.19 2.87
CA LEU A 140 -4.24 0.88 3.52
C LEU A 140 -4.92 1.70 2.43
N ILE A 141 -6.24 1.74 2.41
CA ILE A 141 -7.03 2.48 1.43
C ILE A 141 -7.62 3.70 2.13
N LEU A 142 -7.24 4.89 1.68
CA LEU A 142 -7.67 6.17 2.26
C LEU A 142 -8.97 6.62 1.56
N ALA A 143 -10.06 5.97 1.93
CA ALA A 143 -11.40 6.21 1.44
C ALA A 143 -12.25 7.02 2.44
N ALA A 144 -13.33 7.65 1.98
CA ALA A 144 -14.23 8.42 2.84
C ALA A 144 -14.99 7.51 3.83
N ASP A 145 -15.34 6.30 3.39
CA ASP A 145 -15.99 5.25 4.18
C ASP A 145 -15.65 3.88 3.57
N ASN A 146 -16.28 2.81 4.06
CA ASN A 146 -16.04 1.44 3.59
C ASN A 146 -17.07 0.97 2.53
N SER A 147 -17.77 1.88 1.84
CA SER A 147 -18.62 1.53 0.71
C SER A 147 -17.79 1.07 -0.50
N ILE A 148 -18.41 0.29 -1.37
CA ILE A 148 -17.76 -0.17 -2.61
C ILE A 148 -17.34 1.03 -3.48
N GLU A 149 -18.19 2.05 -3.54
CA GLU A 149 -17.99 3.28 -4.30
C GLU A 149 -16.82 4.10 -3.77
N ALA A 150 -16.74 4.30 -2.45
CA ALA A 150 -15.66 5.05 -1.82
C ALA A 150 -14.31 4.31 -1.95
N VAL A 151 -14.30 2.98 -1.81
CA VAL A 151 -13.09 2.16 -2.02
C VAL A 151 -12.66 2.22 -3.48
N ARG A 152 -13.58 2.08 -4.45
CA ARG A 152 -13.27 2.22 -5.88
C ARG A 152 -12.65 3.57 -6.18
N GLU A 153 -13.29 4.64 -5.74
CA GLU A 153 -12.84 6.02 -5.96
C GLU A 153 -11.44 6.25 -5.37
N ALA A 154 -11.15 5.69 -4.18
CA ALA A 154 -9.84 5.79 -3.57
C ALA A 154 -8.76 5.05 -4.38
N LEU A 155 -9.06 3.84 -4.91
CA LEU A 155 -8.14 3.10 -5.78
C LEU A 155 -7.88 3.84 -7.10
N GLU A 156 -8.92 4.34 -7.76
CA GLU A 156 -8.81 5.11 -9.00
C GLU A 156 -8.00 6.40 -8.82
N ASN A 157 -8.07 7.02 -7.65
CA ASN A 157 -7.28 8.18 -7.28
C ASN A 157 -5.95 7.83 -6.57
N ARG A 158 -5.56 6.55 -6.54
CA ARG A 158 -4.29 6.06 -5.98
C ARG A 158 -4.08 6.42 -4.52
N ARG A 159 -5.15 6.59 -3.76
CA ARG A 159 -5.08 6.87 -2.32
C ARG A 159 -4.88 5.58 -1.52
N THR A 160 -3.70 4.98 -1.73
CA THR A 160 -3.28 3.74 -1.06
C THR A 160 -1.87 3.84 -0.51
N LEU A 161 -1.62 3.08 0.56
CA LEU A 161 -0.29 2.78 1.06
C LEU A 161 -0.17 1.28 1.26
N ALA A 162 0.94 0.70 0.84
CA ALA A 162 1.27 -0.68 1.12
C ALA A 162 1.89 -0.77 2.52
N TRP A 163 1.40 -1.68 3.35
CA TRP A 163 1.95 -1.92 4.69
C TRP A 163 2.27 -3.41 4.89
N SER A 164 3.49 -3.69 5.33
CA SER A 164 3.96 -5.04 5.64
C SER A 164 5.06 -5.00 6.70
N PHE A 165 4.92 -5.79 7.77
CA PHE A 165 5.95 -5.98 8.81
C PHE A 165 6.57 -4.66 9.33
N GLY A 166 5.75 -3.64 9.55
CA GLY A 166 6.20 -2.34 10.03
C GLY A 166 6.80 -1.41 8.97
N THR A 167 6.80 -1.81 7.70
CA THR A 167 7.22 -1.00 6.56
C THR A 167 6.01 -0.43 5.84
N LEU A 168 6.05 0.85 5.49
CA LEU A 168 5.09 1.53 4.62
C LEU A 168 5.73 1.84 3.27
N ALA A 169 4.97 1.71 2.19
CA ALA A 169 5.41 2.14 0.87
C ALA A 169 4.28 2.82 0.11
N GLY A 170 4.61 3.84 -0.69
CA GLY A 170 3.64 4.56 -1.47
C GLY A 170 4.15 5.87 -2.05
N GLU A 171 3.25 6.68 -2.53
CA GLU A 171 3.54 8.01 -3.05
C GLU A 171 4.04 8.92 -1.90
N GLU A 172 5.07 9.73 -2.20
CA GLU A 172 5.79 10.52 -1.18
C GLU A 172 4.88 11.46 -0.41
N GLN A 173 4.04 12.23 -1.13
CA GLN A 173 3.14 13.18 -0.46
C GLN A 173 2.09 12.46 0.39
N MET A 174 1.59 11.32 -0.09
CA MET A 174 0.63 10.51 0.66
C MET A 174 1.23 9.98 1.97
N LEU A 175 2.49 9.51 1.95
CA LEU A 175 3.21 9.08 3.16
C LEU A 175 3.43 10.24 4.14
N LYS A 176 3.75 11.44 3.65
CA LYS A 176 3.90 12.64 4.48
C LYS A 176 2.58 13.04 5.15
N ASP A 177 1.50 13.07 4.37
CA ASP A 177 0.18 13.46 4.89
C ASP A 177 -0.35 12.42 5.88
N PHE A 178 -0.14 11.13 5.58
CA PHE A 178 -0.47 10.04 6.48
C PHE A 178 0.30 10.14 7.81
N PHE A 179 1.61 10.39 7.77
CA PHE A 179 2.40 10.62 8.99
C PHE A 179 1.86 11.81 9.79
N LYS A 180 1.58 12.95 9.12
CA LYS A 180 1.02 14.14 9.78
C LYS A 180 -0.37 13.89 10.40
N ALA A 181 -1.18 13.03 9.80
CA ALA A 181 -2.46 12.62 10.38
C ALA A 181 -2.28 11.69 11.60
N CYS A 182 -1.22 10.90 11.65
CA CYS A 182 -0.89 10.02 12.77
C CYS A 182 -0.23 10.74 13.96
N VAL A 183 0.43 11.88 13.72
CA VAL A 183 1.31 12.53 14.70
C VAL A 183 0.84 13.94 15.03
N SER A 184 0.71 14.23 16.31
CA SER A 184 0.44 15.59 16.79
C SER A 184 1.69 16.23 17.40
N VAL A 185 1.83 17.54 17.18
CA VAL A 185 2.90 18.36 17.74
C VAL A 185 2.26 19.48 18.55
N ARG A 186 2.68 19.63 19.81
CA ARG A 186 2.20 20.68 20.73
C ARG A 186 3.38 21.37 21.39
N GLU A 187 3.43 22.68 21.32
CA GLU A 187 4.40 23.48 22.04
C GLU A 187 4.23 23.30 23.57
N ILE A 188 5.33 23.07 24.27
CA ILE A 188 5.38 22.98 25.72
C ILE A 188 5.87 24.32 26.30
N VAL A 189 7.03 24.78 25.82
CA VAL A 189 7.68 26.02 26.33
C VAL A 189 8.61 26.60 25.25
N SER A 190 8.69 27.94 25.24
CA SER A 190 9.69 28.69 24.47
C SER A 190 10.47 29.62 25.40
N ASP A 191 11.80 29.56 25.36
CA ASP A 191 12.72 30.39 26.13
C ASP A 191 13.26 31.61 25.37
N GLY A 192 12.66 31.94 24.23
CA GLY A 192 13.08 33.01 23.34
C GLY A 192 14.18 32.60 22.35
N LYS A 193 15.00 31.61 22.65
CA LYS A 193 16.05 31.06 21.79
C LYS A 193 15.68 29.67 21.20
N TYR A 194 14.98 28.87 21.98
CA TYR A 194 14.55 27.53 21.64
C TYR A 194 13.06 27.34 21.94
N THR A 195 12.42 26.47 21.16
CA THR A 195 11.07 25.99 21.44
C THR A 195 11.13 24.47 21.66
N THR A 196 10.47 24.00 22.70
CA THR A 196 10.33 22.57 23.02
C THR A 196 8.91 22.14 22.73
N TYR A 197 8.78 21.04 21.98
CA TYR A 197 7.51 20.46 21.58
C TYR A 197 7.33 19.08 22.21
N ALA A 198 6.09 18.74 22.55
CA ALA A 198 5.65 17.36 22.71
C ALA A 198 5.21 16.83 21.35
N VAL A 199 5.78 15.71 20.93
CA VAL A 199 5.46 15.02 19.67
C VAL A 199 4.83 13.69 20.06
N THR A 200 3.59 13.44 19.65
CA THR A 200 2.80 12.27 20.03
C THR A 200 2.38 11.48 18.80
N ASN A 201 2.69 10.18 18.78
CA ASN A 201 2.14 9.22 17.82
C ASN A 201 0.78 8.74 18.34
N ASN A 202 -0.29 9.13 17.67
CA ASN A 202 -1.66 8.77 18.03
C ASN A 202 -2.16 7.50 17.29
N SER A 203 -1.27 6.82 16.55
CA SER A 203 -1.60 5.66 15.75
C SER A 203 -1.08 4.35 16.33
N SER A 204 -1.57 3.24 15.81
CA SER A 204 -1.07 1.89 16.09
C SER A 204 0.19 1.51 15.28
N LEU A 205 0.72 2.42 14.47
CA LEU A 205 1.90 2.19 13.64
C LEU A 205 3.17 2.71 14.31
N GLU A 206 4.26 1.98 14.13
CA GLU A 206 5.60 2.43 14.52
C GLU A 206 6.25 3.19 13.35
N PHE A 207 6.90 4.31 13.64
CA PHE A 207 7.73 5.03 12.69
C PHE A 207 9.20 4.98 13.11
N MET A 208 10.10 4.86 12.13
CA MET A 208 11.54 4.98 12.34
C MET A 208 11.97 6.39 11.90
N LEU A 209 12.27 7.26 12.84
CA LEU A 209 12.59 8.66 12.58
C LEU A 209 14.10 8.91 12.62
N GLN A 210 14.61 9.66 11.65
CA GLN A 210 15.96 10.20 11.65
C GLN A 210 15.93 11.71 11.46
N GLY A 211 16.39 12.43 12.47
CA GLY A 211 16.71 13.86 12.39
C GLY A 211 18.21 14.08 12.21
N SER A 212 18.78 15.04 12.92
CA SER A 212 20.24 15.31 12.92
C SER A 212 21.08 14.30 13.71
N GLY A 213 20.44 13.40 14.46
CA GLY A 213 21.09 12.40 15.32
C GLY A 213 20.87 10.96 14.84
N THR A 214 21.07 10.01 15.76
CA THR A 214 20.85 8.60 15.54
C THR A 214 19.35 8.32 15.28
N PRO A 215 19.01 7.43 14.34
CA PRO A 215 17.63 6.98 14.14
C PRO A 215 17.03 6.38 15.41
N PHE A 216 15.75 6.64 15.63
CA PHE A 216 15.03 6.07 16.77
C PHE A 216 13.63 5.60 16.40
N ARG A 217 13.11 4.65 17.18
CA ARG A 217 11.75 4.11 17.03
C ARG A 217 10.75 5.03 17.72
N PHE A 218 9.80 5.53 16.97
CA PHE A 218 8.64 6.24 17.47
C PHE A 218 7.47 5.28 17.58
N ARG A 219 7.34 4.68 18.76
CA ARG A 219 6.39 3.59 19.02
C ARG A 219 4.94 4.06 18.98
N PRO A 220 3.99 3.13 18.70
CA PRO A 220 2.56 3.40 18.83
C PRO A 220 2.20 4.02 20.18
N PHE A 221 1.31 5.03 20.15
CA PHE A 221 0.73 5.67 21.34
C PHE A 221 1.75 6.18 22.36
N THR A 222 2.92 6.61 21.90
CA THR A 222 3.95 7.21 22.74
C THR A 222 4.21 8.66 22.39
N SER A 223 4.88 9.38 23.31
CA SER A 223 5.32 10.76 23.09
C SER A 223 6.81 10.91 23.42
N PHE A 224 7.44 11.87 22.74
CA PHE A 224 8.78 12.35 23.11
C PHE A 224 8.82 13.87 23.05
N THR A 225 9.88 14.46 23.60
CA THR A 225 10.12 15.91 23.50
C THR A 225 11.18 16.20 22.44
N ALA A 226 10.91 17.19 21.60
CA ALA A 226 11.86 17.70 20.61
C ALA A 226 12.12 19.17 20.87
N LYS A 227 13.39 19.59 20.80
CA LYS A 227 13.81 20.98 20.99
C LYS A 227 14.47 21.50 19.72
N VAL A 228 13.99 22.61 19.19
CA VAL A 228 14.53 23.28 17.99
C VAL A 228 14.78 24.75 18.30
N ARG A 229 15.61 25.40 17.49
CA ARG A 229 15.77 26.87 17.60
C ARG A 229 14.46 27.55 17.21
N LYS A 230 14.19 28.67 17.81
CA LYS A 230 12.99 29.47 17.51
C LYS A 230 12.97 29.83 16.02
N GLY A 231 11.88 29.50 15.38
CA GLY A 231 11.67 29.70 13.92
C GLY A 231 12.15 28.54 13.03
N GLU A 232 12.73 27.48 13.61
CA GLU A 232 13.05 26.25 12.87
C GLU A 232 11.91 25.23 13.00
N SER A 233 11.69 24.44 11.95
CA SER A 233 10.73 23.33 11.92
C SER A 233 11.35 22.07 12.51
N LEU A 234 10.51 21.21 13.07
CA LEU A 234 10.87 19.81 13.31
C LEU A 234 10.98 19.08 11.98
N LYS A 235 12.09 18.38 11.76
CA LYS A 235 12.35 17.70 10.48
C LYS A 235 12.87 16.29 10.70
N TRP A 236 12.23 15.30 10.05
CA TRP A 236 12.62 13.90 10.11
C TRP A 236 12.52 13.19 8.76
N THR A 237 13.47 12.30 8.51
CA THR A 237 13.35 11.27 7.48
C THR A 237 12.63 10.06 8.09
N LEU A 238 11.63 9.54 7.39
CA LEU A 238 10.84 8.37 7.81
C LEU A 238 11.48 7.10 7.23
N LEU A 239 12.42 6.48 7.93
CA LEU A 239 13.26 5.40 7.40
C LEU A 239 12.52 4.09 7.12
N ASN A 240 11.37 3.83 7.74
CA ASN A 240 10.54 2.69 7.45
C ASN A 240 9.37 3.00 6.49
N CYS A 241 9.39 4.19 5.87
CA CYS A 241 8.49 4.60 4.80
C CYS A 241 9.28 4.73 3.50
N TRP A 242 8.82 4.08 2.44
CA TRP A 242 9.52 4.03 1.15
C TRP A 242 8.69 4.72 0.07
N CYS A 243 9.27 5.73 -0.57
CA CYS A 243 8.65 6.43 -1.69
C CYS A 243 9.36 6.20 -3.04
N GLY A 244 10.25 5.22 -3.10
CA GLY A 244 10.99 4.76 -4.27
C GLY A 244 12.01 3.71 -3.88
N GLU A 245 12.76 3.17 -4.84
CA GLU A 245 13.74 2.09 -4.63
C GLU A 245 14.76 2.40 -3.52
N ASN A 246 15.22 3.66 -3.45
CA ASN A 246 16.26 4.12 -2.52
C ASN A 246 15.87 5.43 -1.84
N SER A 247 14.58 5.69 -1.65
CA SER A 247 14.13 6.97 -1.12
C SER A 247 13.09 6.85 -0.01
N HIS A 248 13.25 7.74 0.96
CA HIS A 248 12.38 7.87 2.13
C HIS A 248 11.83 9.30 2.20
N PRO A 249 10.57 9.50 2.56
CA PRO A 249 10.00 10.84 2.69
C PRO A 249 10.64 11.60 3.85
N VAL A 250 10.84 12.90 3.62
CA VAL A 250 11.25 13.85 4.66
C VAL A 250 10.04 14.70 5.04
N VAL A 251 9.68 14.71 6.32
CA VAL A 251 8.56 15.47 6.85
C VAL A 251 9.03 16.68 7.66
N GLU A 252 8.28 17.75 7.55
CA GLU A 252 8.42 18.97 8.39
C GLU A 252 7.10 19.22 9.11
N MET A 253 7.23 19.53 10.43
CA MET A 253 6.11 19.77 11.33
C MET A 253 6.25 21.14 11.99
#